data_7c64b32e549f5a341a9c58b253f13f55
#
_entry.id   7c64b32e549f5a341a9c58b253f13f55
#
_cell.length_a   1.000
_cell.length_b   1.000
_cell.length_c   1.000
_cell.angle_alpha   90.00
_cell.angle_beta   90.00
_cell.angle_gamma   90.00
#
_symmetry.space_group_name_H-M   'P 1'
#
loop_
_entity.id
_entity.type
_entity.pdbx_description
1 polymer ?
#
loop_
_entity_poly.entity_id
_entity_poly.type
_entity_poly.pdbx_seq_one_letter_code
_entity_poly.pdbx_strand_id
1 'polypeptide(L)'
;MDFIREELKADCLNPETQSQNLVDSVVVGAMSVENAIRLFKHGVLVITPGDRVDILLAAATSAADPDQQLAGVILTGEFKPQPAVTRIIEKLPFPLLRAPEDIYEVASAVHNLIVKTRAADTEKISVIRDLIAAHVDVDKILRAL
;
A
#
# COMPACT_ATOMS: atom_id res chain seq x y z
N MET A 1 -4.48 -3.81 -3.59
CA MET A 1 -3.89 -2.65 -4.32
C MET A 1 -4.92 -1.90 -5.19
N ASP A 2 -5.83 -2.56 -5.89
CA ASP A 2 -6.83 -1.88 -6.76
C ASP A 2 -7.62 -0.78 -6.06
N PHE A 3 -8.10 -1.06 -4.86
CA PHE A 3 -8.83 -0.07 -4.09
C PHE A 3 -7.99 1.18 -3.76
N ILE A 4 -6.73 1.00 -3.38
CA ILE A 4 -5.82 2.14 -3.11
C ILE A 4 -5.60 2.94 -4.40
N ARG A 5 -5.44 2.27 -5.53
CA ARG A 5 -5.31 2.90 -6.84
C ARG A 5 -6.53 3.76 -7.19
N GLU A 6 -7.74 3.23 -6.99
CA GLU A 6 -9.00 3.95 -7.28
C GLU A 6 -9.16 5.19 -6.39
N GLU A 7 -8.96 5.04 -5.09
CA GLU A 7 -9.12 6.12 -4.11
C GLU A 7 -8.09 7.25 -4.30
N LEU A 8 -6.85 6.90 -4.63
CA LEU A 8 -5.79 7.87 -4.94
C LEU A 8 -5.87 8.39 -6.39
N LYS A 9 -6.72 7.82 -7.23
CA LYS A 9 -6.75 8.07 -8.69
C LYS A 9 -5.35 7.92 -9.32
N ALA A 10 -4.58 6.95 -8.79
CA ALA A 10 -3.20 6.73 -9.17
C ALA A 10 -3.09 6.01 -10.52
N ASP A 11 -2.10 6.40 -11.31
CA ASP A 11 -1.77 5.69 -12.54
C ASP A 11 -1.04 4.38 -12.23
N CYS A 12 -1.41 3.30 -12.89
CA CYS A 12 -0.64 2.06 -12.84
C CYS A 12 0.42 2.05 -13.94
N LEU A 13 1.69 1.96 -13.56
CA LEU A 13 2.81 2.01 -14.49
C LEU A 13 3.15 0.65 -15.12
N ASN A 14 2.66 -0.45 -14.54
CA ASN A 14 2.81 -1.83 -15.04
C ASN A 14 1.46 -2.60 -14.97
N PRO A 15 0.48 -2.23 -15.81
CA PRO A 15 -0.91 -2.70 -15.70
C PRO A 15 -1.10 -4.20 -15.89
N GLU A 16 -0.14 -4.93 -16.46
CA GLU A 16 -0.20 -6.38 -16.63
C GLU A 16 0.10 -7.15 -15.34
N THR A 17 0.61 -6.46 -14.30
CA THR A 17 0.91 -7.07 -13.02
C THR A 17 -0.35 -7.19 -12.17
N GLN A 18 -0.50 -8.31 -11.44
CA GLN A 18 -1.65 -8.53 -10.56
C GLN A 18 -1.75 -7.44 -9.50
N SER A 19 -2.86 -6.72 -9.50
CA SER A 19 -3.12 -5.61 -8.58
C SER A 19 -3.97 -6.00 -7.35
N GLN A 20 -4.34 -7.29 -7.23
CA GLN A 20 -5.16 -7.82 -6.13
C GLN A 20 -4.37 -8.12 -4.85
N ASN A 21 -3.07 -7.79 -4.80
CA ASN A 21 -2.26 -8.00 -3.62
C ASN A 21 -2.87 -7.32 -2.39
N LEU A 22 -3.00 -8.08 -1.31
CA LEU A 22 -3.40 -7.55 -0.02
C LEU A 22 -2.26 -6.70 0.56
N VAL A 23 -2.64 -5.64 1.27
CA VAL A 23 -1.70 -4.77 1.96
C VAL A 23 -1.82 -5.03 3.46
N ASP A 24 -0.78 -5.62 4.04
CA ASP A 24 -0.71 -5.93 5.48
C ASP A 24 -0.15 -4.76 6.28
N SER A 25 0.80 -4.03 5.70
CA SER A 25 1.41 -2.87 6.33
C SER A 25 1.95 -1.86 5.30
N VAL A 26 2.25 -0.66 5.78
CA VAL A 26 2.74 0.45 4.94
C VAL A 26 4.07 0.96 5.47
N VAL A 27 5.01 1.19 4.56
CA VAL A 27 6.32 1.77 4.86
C VAL A 27 6.55 2.99 3.97
N VAL A 28 6.98 4.09 4.58
CA VAL A 28 7.44 5.27 3.85
C VAL A 28 8.93 5.11 3.57
N GLY A 29 9.29 4.93 2.30
CA GLY A 29 10.67 4.72 1.83
C GLY A 29 11.47 6.01 1.72
N ALA A 30 11.55 6.80 2.82
CA ALA A 30 12.30 8.04 2.88
C ALA A 30 13.74 7.86 3.41
N MET A 31 14.07 6.67 3.90
CA MET A 31 15.38 6.32 4.46
C MET A 31 16.37 5.84 3.39
N SER A 32 17.61 5.55 3.79
CA SER A 32 18.59 4.93 2.89
C SER A 32 18.13 3.54 2.42
N VAL A 33 18.58 3.10 1.24
CA VAL A 33 18.25 1.79 0.67
C VAL A 33 18.58 0.65 1.63
N GLU A 34 19.73 0.71 2.28
CA GLU A 34 20.17 -0.32 3.24
C GLU A 34 19.18 -0.50 4.41
N ASN A 35 18.59 0.58 4.88
CA ASN A 35 17.58 0.53 5.93
C ASN A 35 16.20 0.15 5.38
N ALA A 36 15.86 0.59 4.18
CA ALA A 36 14.57 0.29 3.54
C ALA A 36 14.42 -1.22 3.28
N ILE A 37 15.45 -1.89 2.76
CA ILE A 37 15.43 -3.34 2.47
C ILE A 37 15.06 -4.17 3.71
N ARG A 38 15.48 -3.77 4.90
CA ARG A 38 15.15 -4.48 6.15
C ARG A 38 13.66 -4.48 6.48
N LEU A 39 12.92 -3.52 5.89
CA LEU A 39 11.48 -3.36 6.07
C LEU A 39 10.67 -4.01 4.94
N PHE A 40 11.33 -4.46 3.87
CA PHE A 40 10.66 -5.17 2.77
C PHE A 40 10.31 -6.58 3.23
N LYS A 41 9.01 -6.82 3.36
CA LYS A 41 8.44 -8.09 3.77
C LYS A 41 7.22 -8.39 2.92
N HIS A 42 6.76 -9.62 2.94
CA HIS A 42 5.52 -10.00 2.28
C HIS A 42 4.37 -9.07 2.72
N GLY A 43 3.57 -8.62 1.78
CA GLY A 43 2.39 -7.78 2.04
C GLY A 43 2.68 -6.31 2.38
N VAL A 44 3.95 -5.88 2.36
CA VAL A 44 4.29 -4.46 2.59
C VAL A 44 4.01 -3.61 1.35
N LEU A 45 3.32 -2.50 1.55
CA LEU A 45 3.19 -1.41 0.58
C LEU A 45 4.26 -0.34 0.88
N VAL A 46 5.10 -0.05 -0.10
CA VAL A 46 6.12 1.00 0.01
C VAL A 46 5.62 2.28 -0.65
N ILE A 47 5.68 3.41 0.05
CA ILE A 47 5.41 4.75 -0.49
C ILE A 47 6.72 5.51 -0.52
N THR A 48 7.14 6.01 -1.69
CA THR A 48 8.44 6.69 -1.85
C THR A 48 8.35 7.80 -2.90
N PRO A 49 9.16 8.87 -2.79
CA PRO A 49 9.25 9.87 -3.85
C PRO A 49 9.62 9.24 -5.20
N GLY A 50 9.06 9.77 -6.28
CA GLY A 50 9.24 9.22 -7.62
C GLY A 50 10.66 9.32 -8.19
N ASP A 51 11.51 10.17 -7.60
CA ASP A 51 12.94 10.28 -7.93
C ASP A 51 13.83 9.26 -7.19
N ARG A 52 13.27 8.48 -6.25
CA ARG A 52 13.97 7.44 -5.49
C ARG A 52 14.05 6.14 -6.28
N VAL A 53 14.70 6.21 -7.44
CA VAL A 53 14.95 5.03 -8.30
C VAL A 53 15.77 3.96 -7.56
N ASP A 54 16.61 4.35 -6.63
CA ASP A 54 17.38 3.46 -5.76
C ASP A 54 16.48 2.55 -4.90
N ILE A 55 15.41 3.08 -4.31
CA ILE A 55 14.41 2.31 -3.55
C ILE A 55 13.64 1.37 -4.48
N LEU A 56 13.27 1.83 -5.69
CA LEU A 56 12.58 1.01 -6.67
C LEU A 56 13.45 -0.19 -7.12
N LEU A 57 14.73 0.04 -7.36
CA LEU A 57 15.68 -1.03 -7.72
C LEU A 57 15.87 -2.03 -6.57
N ALA A 58 15.95 -1.54 -5.35
CA ALA A 58 16.04 -2.39 -4.16
C ALA A 58 14.79 -3.26 -4.03
N ALA A 59 13.59 -2.68 -4.20
CA ALA A 59 12.33 -3.39 -4.17
C ALA A 59 12.25 -4.47 -5.27
N ALA A 60 12.69 -4.14 -6.49
CA ALA A 60 12.75 -5.09 -7.60
C ALA A 60 13.69 -6.28 -7.30
N THR A 61 14.82 -6.00 -6.66
CA THR A 61 15.80 -7.04 -6.29
C THR A 61 15.30 -7.93 -5.16
N SER A 62 14.65 -7.32 -4.14
CA SER A 62 14.08 -8.05 -3.00
C SER A 62 12.94 -8.98 -3.39
N ALA A 63 12.23 -8.68 -4.48
CA ALA A 63 11.11 -9.47 -4.96
C ALA A 63 11.49 -10.91 -5.43
N ALA A 64 12.78 -11.21 -5.58
CA ALA A 64 13.26 -12.57 -5.85
C ALA A 64 13.11 -13.49 -4.63
N ASP A 65 13.01 -12.92 -3.42
CA ASP A 65 12.77 -13.63 -2.17
C ASP A 65 11.26 -13.64 -1.86
N PRO A 66 10.62 -14.83 -1.75
CA PRO A 66 9.19 -14.92 -1.42
C PRO A 66 8.80 -14.24 -0.11
N ASP A 67 9.69 -14.21 0.88
CA ASP A 67 9.45 -13.58 2.18
C ASP A 67 9.51 -12.04 2.10
N GLN A 68 10.04 -11.49 1.00
CA GLN A 68 10.14 -10.07 0.73
C GLN A 68 9.23 -9.59 -0.41
N GLN A 69 8.22 -10.38 -0.75
CA GLN A 69 7.29 -10.06 -1.83
C GLN A 69 6.35 -8.92 -1.43
N LEU A 70 6.63 -7.73 -1.94
CA LEU A 70 5.85 -6.52 -1.64
C LEU A 70 4.42 -6.63 -2.15
N ALA A 71 3.48 -6.00 -1.44
CA ALA A 71 2.11 -5.77 -1.95
C ALA A 71 2.13 -4.84 -3.17
N GLY A 72 3.03 -3.85 -3.17
CA GLY A 72 3.20 -2.89 -4.23
C GLY A 72 4.09 -1.72 -3.83
N VAL A 73 4.32 -0.82 -4.77
CA VAL A 73 5.02 0.45 -4.54
C VAL A 73 4.18 1.61 -5.08
N ILE A 74 4.13 2.72 -4.34
CA ILE A 74 3.57 4.00 -4.81
C ILE A 74 4.70 5.01 -4.95
N LEU A 75 4.87 5.54 -6.14
CA LEU A 75 5.75 6.67 -6.43
C LEU A 75 4.95 7.96 -6.29
N THR A 76 5.45 8.91 -5.50
CA THR A 76 4.79 10.19 -5.25
C THR A 76 5.44 11.34 -6.01
N GLY A 77 4.66 12.36 -6.35
CA GLY A 77 5.10 13.50 -7.12
C GLY A 77 5.10 13.27 -8.64
N GLU A 78 5.47 14.31 -9.38
CA GLU A 78 5.51 14.28 -10.86
C GLU A 78 6.74 13.52 -11.37
N PHE A 79 6.68 12.20 -11.32
CA PHE A 79 7.74 11.32 -11.81
C PHE A 79 7.53 10.96 -13.28
N LYS A 80 8.57 11.18 -14.09
CA LYS A 80 8.63 10.71 -15.49
C LYS A 80 9.79 9.72 -15.61
N PRO A 81 9.51 8.41 -15.68
CA PRO A 81 10.57 7.40 -15.74
C PRO A 81 11.38 7.56 -17.03
N GLN A 82 12.70 7.48 -16.89
CA GLN A 82 13.59 7.39 -18.06
C GLN A 82 13.46 6.01 -18.73
N PRO A 83 13.78 5.86 -20.03
CA PRO A 83 13.62 4.60 -20.75
C PRO A 83 14.30 3.38 -20.09
N ALA A 84 15.42 3.58 -19.43
CA ALA A 84 16.10 2.52 -18.67
C ALA A 84 15.28 2.03 -17.47
N VAL A 85 14.63 2.96 -16.76
CA VAL A 85 13.77 2.67 -15.61
C VAL A 85 12.46 2.03 -16.06
N THR A 86 11.89 2.46 -17.18
CA THR A 86 10.66 1.87 -17.74
C THR A 86 10.81 0.36 -17.97
N ARG A 87 11.94 -0.10 -18.52
CA ARG A 87 12.22 -1.53 -18.74
C ARG A 87 12.27 -2.34 -17.44
N ILE A 88 12.63 -1.71 -16.33
CA ILE A 88 12.64 -2.34 -15.01
C ILE A 88 11.22 -2.41 -14.49
N ILE A 89 10.45 -1.32 -14.62
CA ILE A 89 9.05 -1.21 -14.21
C ILE A 89 8.19 -2.30 -14.84
N GLU A 90 8.36 -2.55 -16.14
CA GLU A 90 7.63 -3.58 -16.89
C GLU A 90 7.85 -5.01 -16.36
N LYS A 91 8.96 -5.24 -15.66
CA LYS A 91 9.34 -6.56 -15.12
C LYS A 91 9.07 -6.73 -13.63
N LEU A 92 8.54 -5.72 -12.95
CA LEU A 92 8.25 -5.81 -11.53
C LEU A 92 7.15 -6.86 -11.28
N PRO A 93 7.31 -7.75 -10.30
CA PRO A 93 6.32 -8.77 -9.97
C PRO A 93 5.20 -8.24 -9.06
N PHE A 94 5.19 -6.96 -8.75
CA PHE A 94 4.21 -6.27 -7.93
C PHE A 94 3.72 -4.99 -8.64
N PRO A 95 2.50 -4.50 -8.33
CA PRO A 95 1.97 -3.28 -8.93
C PRO A 95 2.78 -2.05 -8.52
N LEU A 96 3.11 -1.23 -9.50
CA LEU A 96 3.72 0.08 -9.33
C LEU A 96 2.71 1.16 -9.69
N LEU A 97 2.33 1.93 -8.69
CA LEU A 97 1.41 3.06 -8.85
C LEU A 97 2.18 4.38 -8.86
N ARG A 98 1.61 5.37 -9.51
CA ARG A 98 2.07 6.77 -9.45
C ARG A 98 0.93 7.65 -8.99
N ALA A 99 1.17 8.42 -7.92
CA ALA A 99 0.30 9.47 -7.44
C ALA A 99 1.01 10.83 -7.58
N PRO A 100 0.38 11.85 -8.18
CA PRO A 100 1.03 13.16 -8.38
C PRO A 100 1.21 13.96 -7.08
N GLU A 101 0.45 13.63 -6.05
CA GLU A 101 0.50 14.27 -4.73
C GLU A 101 1.84 14.01 -4.05
N ASP A 102 2.13 14.78 -3.01
CA ASP A 102 3.34 14.60 -2.22
C ASP A 102 3.26 13.36 -1.31
N ILE A 103 4.41 12.98 -0.75
CA ILE A 103 4.54 11.76 0.05
C ILE A 103 3.69 11.80 1.32
N TYR A 104 3.50 12.97 1.92
CA TYR A 104 2.71 13.13 3.14
C TYR A 104 1.22 12.97 2.84
N GLU A 105 0.75 13.59 1.77
CA GLU A 105 -0.65 13.49 1.32
C GLU A 105 -1.01 12.05 0.97
N VAL A 106 -0.17 11.37 0.17
CA VAL A 106 -0.37 9.98 -0.21
C VAL A 106 -0.33 9.04 1.00
N ALA A 107 0.67 9.19 1.88
CA ALA A 107 0.79 8.35 3.07
C ALA A 107 -0.40 8.53 4.02
N SER A 108 -0.86 9.78 4.20
CA SER A 108 -2.03 10.10 5.02
C SER A 108 -3.32 9.51 4.43
N ALA A 109 -3.51 9.62 3.12
CA ALA A 109 -4.65 9.04 2.43
C ALA A 109 -4.67 7.52 2.58
N VAL A 110 -3.55 6.84 2.30
CA VAL A 110 -3.43 5.38 2.44
C VAL A 110 -3.67 4.94 3.88
N HIS A 111 -3.11 5.64 4.87
CA HIS A 111 -3.36 5.36 6.29
C HIS A 111 -4.85 5.37 6.60
N ASN A 112 -5.54 6.43 6.18
CA ASN A 112 -6.99 6.58 6.39
C ASN A 112 -7.81 5.48 5.69
N LEU A 113 -7.36 4.98 4.53
CA LEU A 113 -8.03 3.90 3.81
C LEU A 113 -7.91 2.56 4.54
N ILE A 114 -6.73 2.24 5.09
CA ILE A 114 -6.47 0.98 5.79
C ILE A 114 -7.24 0.91 7.11
N VAL A 115 -7.37 2.04 7.82
CA VAL A 115 -8.09 2.10 9.11
C VAL A 115 -9.60 1.99 8.93
N LYS A 116 -10.16 2.53 7.84
CA LYS A 116 -11.62 2.50 7.59
C LYS A 116 -12.09 1.09 7.25
N THR A 117 -13.21 0.69 7.89
CA THR A 117 -13.92 -0.53 7.54
C THR A 117 -14.92 -0.25 6.44
N ARG A 118 -14.93 -1.06 5.39
CA ARG A 118 -15.83 -0.93 4.23
C ARG A 118 -16.91 -1.99 4.25
N ALA A 119 -18.00 -1.75 3.52
CA ALA A 119 -19.10 -2.73 3.40
C ALA A 119 -18.65 -4.07 2.79
N ALA A 120 -17.57 -4.07 1.99
CA ALA A 120 -16.99 -5.28 1.40
C ALA A 120 -16.04 -6.06 2.34
N ASP A 121 -15.63 -5.47 3.46
CA ASP A 121 -14.70 -6.09 4.43
C ASP A 121 -15.45 -7.05 5.37
N THR A 122 -16.06 -8.10 4.82
CA THR A 122 -16.98 -9.01 5.53
C THR A 122 -16.34 -9.67 6.75
N GLU A 123 -15.09 -10.11 6.66
CA GLU A 123 -14.35 -10.69 7.80
C GLU A 123 -14.12 -9.66 8.90
N LYS A 124 -13.65 -8.46 8.52
CA LYS A 124 -13.43 -7.36 9.47
C LYS A 124 -14.72 -6.94 10.15
N ILE A 125 -15.82 -6.86 9.40
CA ILE A 125 -17.16 -6.55 9.92
C ILE A 125 -17.60 -7.62 10.93
N SER A 126 -17.39 -8.91 10.62
CA SER A 126 -17.72 -10.01 11.55
C SER A 126 -16.95 -9.87 12.86
N VAL A 127 -15.63 -9.70 12.80
CA VAL A 127 -14.79 -9.52 13.99
C VAL A 127 -15.22 -8.30 14.81
N ILE A 128 -15.50 -7.16 14.17
CA ILE A 128 -15.98 -5.96 14.86
C ILE A 128 -17.32 -6.21 15.54
N ARG A 129 -18.26 -6.88 14.87
CA ARG A 129 -19.56 -7.22 15.44
C ARG A 129 -19.43 -8.10 16.70
N ASP A 130 -18.57 -9.13 16.63
CA ASP A 130 -18.32 -10.04 17.75
C ASP A 130 -17.66 -9.31 18.92
N LEU A 131 -16.71 -8.42 18.66
CA LEU A 131 -16.10 -7.57 19.70
C LEU A 131 -17.11 -6.64 20.37
N ILE A 132 -17.98 -6.01 19.58
CA ILE A 132 -19.04 -5.15 20.12
C ILE A 132 -20.02 -5.97 20.98
N ALA A 133 -20.46 -7.13 20.47
CA ALA A 133 -21.39 -7.99 21.21
C ALA A 133 -20.80 -8.52 22.53
N ALA A 134 -19.48 -8.76 22.58
CA ALA A 134 -18.81 -9.25 23.77
C ALA A 134 -18.48 -8.19 24.83
N HIS A 135 -18.30 -6.91 24.42
CA HIS A 135 -17.74 -5.89 25.29
C HIS A 135 -18.61 -4.64 25.46
N VAL A 136 -19.68 -4.51 24.68
CA VAL A 136 -20.56 -3.32 24.69
C VAL A 136 -21.98 -3.74 25.08
N ASP A 137 -22.48 -3.19 26.18
CA ASP A 137 -23.89 -3.34 26.57
C ASP A 137 -24.75 -2.34 25.79
N VAL A 138 -25.15 -2.75 24.59
CA VAL A 138 -25.96 -1.93 23.66
C VAL A 138 -27.31 -1.55 24.28
N ASP A 139 -27.94 -2.48 25.05
CA ASP A 139 -29.23 -2.23 25.70
C ASP A 139 -29.13 -1.15 26.76
N LYS A 140 -28.01 -1.11 27.49
CA LYS A 140 -27.75 -0.05 28.48
C LYS A 140 -27.58 1.32 27.81
N ILE A 141 -26.92 1.37 26.65
CA ILE A 141 -26.77 2.61 25.87
C ILE A 141 -28.13 3.10 25.37
N LEU A 142 -28.93 2.20 24.79
CA LEU A 142 -30.26 2.56 24.24
C LEU A 142 -31.23 3.02 25.32
N ARG A 143 -31.13 2.54 26.57
CA ARG A 143 -31.95 3.00 27.70
C ARG A 143 -31.53 4.35 28.26
N ALA A 144 -30.31 4.81 27.92
CA ALA A 144 -29.76 6.08 28.39
C ALA A 144 -29.97 7.24 27.40
N LEU A 145 -30.51 6.96 26.21
CA LEU A 145 -30.94 7.92 25.18
C LEU A 145 -32.43 8.26 25.36
#